data_35e56fe732b37b98e4cc795e24284e73
#
_entry.id   35e56fe732b37b98e4cc795e24284e73
#
_cell.length_a   1.000
_cell.length_b   1.000
_cell.length_c   1.000
_cell.angle_alpha   90.00
_cell.angle_beta   90.00
_cell.angle_gamma   90.00
#
_symmetry.space_group_name_H-M   'P 1'
#
loop_
_entity.id
_entity.type
_entity.pdbx_description
1 polymer ?
#
loop_
_entity_poly.entity_id
_entity_poly.type
_entity_poly.pdbx_seq_one_letter_code
_entity_poly.pdbx_strand_id
1 'polypeptide(L)'
;MKRFALFLWLLLPLPVIVWHYGPGQEWLARDQAHRLIQSAQKFESQRNWAEAESRFREAANKIGTTDPKLKTQLDLALVRARYRQGGAVEAIDRIDGLINEHKFRAQPIELRREARELAGRIHYHAAWVMRLEGAQKDLWMEEAELGRQNFRMLSEETLATGLTNYSQLQQTNLENAVKLQRMGLVELMAKPLPEEGQAMSGQGLSEQMARRRGQRGKGRQPGIGETQDARDPATGAGNTRFQGGPGS
;
A
#
# COMPACT_ATOMS: atom_id res chain seq x y z
N MET A 1 2.26 55.34 -36.37
CA MET A 1 2.30 53.89 -36.74
C MET A 1 3.62 53.20 -36.40
N LYS A 2 4.79 53.73 -36.74
CA LYS A 2 6.10 53.09 -36.45
C LYS A 2 6.36 52.84 -34.96
N ARG A 3 5.98 53.77 -34.07
CA ARG A 3 6.18 53.63 -32.62
C ARG A 3 5.29 52.56 -32.00
N PHE A 4 4.06 52.37 -32.51
CA PHE A 4 3.13 51.33 -32.07
C PHE A 4 3.63 49.92 -32.47
N ALA A 5 4.17 49.80 -33.69
CA ALA A 5 4.78 48.55 -34.13
C ALA A 5 6.00 48.14 -33.30
N LEU A 6 6.81 49.10 -32.82
CA LEU A 6 7.94 48.88 -31.97
C LEU A 6 7.52 48.39 -30.56
N PHE A 7 6.46 48.97 -30.00
CA PHE A 7 5.89 48.50 -28.73
C PHE A 7 5.30 47.07 -28.86
N LEU A 8 4.60 46.79 -29.95
CA LEU A 8 4.06 45.44 -30.19
C LEU A 8 5.18 44.42 -30.35
N TRP A 9 6.26 44.77 -31.02
CA TRP A 9 7.42 43.89 -31.20
C TRP A 9 8.15 43.63 -29.88
N LEU A 10 8.25 44.66 -28.99
CA LEU A 10 8.83 44.51 -27.66
C LEU A 10 7.98 43.68 -26.70
N LEU A 11 6.66 43.65 -26.90
CA LEU A 11 5.74 42.83 -26.10
C LEU A 11 5.71 41.35 -26.54
N LEU A 12 6.18 41.03 -27.73
CA LEU A 12 6.15 39.68 -28.30
C LEU A 12 6.93 38.63 -27.49
N PRO A 13 8.07 38.91 -26.87
CA PRO A 13 8.77 37.96 -26.01
C PRO A 13 8.10 37.73 -24.67
N LEU A 14 7.22 38.62 -24.17
CA LEU A 14 6.57 38.46 -22.86
C LEU A 14 5.69 37.20 -22.75
N PRO A 15 4.81 36.89 -23.72
CA PRO A 15 4.07 35.63 -23.68
C PRO A 15 4.97 34.40 -23.69
N VAL A 16 6.07 34.42 -24.42
CA VAL A 16 7.05 33.33 -24.48
C VAL A 16 7.73 33.14 -23.12
N ILE A 17 8.10 34.25 -22.48
CA ILE A 17 8.73 34.24 -21.13
C ILE A 17 7.70 33.67 -20.12
N VAL A 18 6.47 34.22 -20.11
CA VAL A 18 5.40 33.75 -19.20
C VAL A 18 5.10 32.24 -19.44
N TRP A 19 5.06 31.80 -20.69
CA TRP A 19 4.87 30.39 -21.03
C TRP A 19 6.05 29.55 -20.57
N HIS A 20 7.28 30.01 -20.80
CA HIS A 20 8.49 29.27 -20.45
C HIS A 20 8.68 29.11 -18.94
N TYR A 21 8.39 30.13 -18.14
CA TYR A 21 8.54 30.10 -16.67
C TYR A 21 7.28 29.65 -15.92
N GLY A 22 6.16 29.45 -16.60
CA GLY A 22 4.90 29.00 -16.03
C GLY A 22 4.47 27.65 -16.60
N PRO A 23 3.36 27.58 -17.36
CA PRO A 23 2.75 26.33 -17.82
C PRO A 23 3.70 25.44 -18.64
N GLY A 24 4.63 26.01 -19.38
CA GLY A 24 5.58 25.27 -20.22
C GLY A 24 6.49 24.34 -19.44
N GLN A 25 6.84 24.69 -18.20
CA GLN A 25 7.67 23.83 -17.36
C GLN A 25 6.90 22.61 -16.86
N GLU A 26 5.61 22.76 -16.55
CA GLU A 26 4.75 21.65 -16.14
C GLU A 26 4.55 20.64 -17.30
N TRP A 27 4.33 21.14 -18.51
CA TRP A 27 4.21 20.30 -19.69
C TRP A 27 5.51 19.54 -19.98
N LEU A 28 6.65 20.22 -19.89
CA LEU A 28 7.97 19.60 -20.08
C LEU A 28 8.24 18.52 -19.02
N ALA A 29 7.91 18.79 -17.75
CA ALA A 29 8.04 17.83 -16.67
C ALA A 29 7.17 16.59 -16.91
N ARG A 30 5.92 16.78 -17.37
CA ARG A 30 5.01 15.70 -17.72
C ARG A 30 5.53 14.86 -18.88
N ASP A 31 6.02 15.48 -19.96
CA ASP A 31 6.61 14.78 -21.10
C ASP A 31 7.86 13.97 -20.71
N GLN A 32 8.71 14.55 -19.85
CA GLN A 32 9.87 13.83 -19.31
C GLN A 32 9.44 12.64 -18.45
N ALA A 33 8.44 12.82 -17.60
CA ALA A 33 7.90 11.73 -16.78
C ALA A 33 7.31 10.61 -17.65
N HIS A 34 6.56 10.93 -18.70
CA HIS A 34 6.02 9.91 -19.62
C HIS A 34 7.12 9.10 -20.32
N ARG A 35 8.21 9.73 -20.77
CA ARG A 35 9.36 9.01 -21.32
C ARG A 35 10.02 8.09 -20.33
N LEU A 36 10.16 8.52 -19.07
CA LEU A 36 10.69 7.70 -18.00
C LEU A 36 9.77 6.52 -17.67
N ILE A 37 8.45 6.73 -17.67
CA ILE A 37 7.45 5.66 -17.48
C ILE A 37 7.55 4.60 -18.59
N GLN A 38 7.63 5.02 -19.85
CA GLN A 38 7.81 4.09 -20.98
C GLN A 38 9.11 3.28 -20.84
N SER A 39 10.20 3.94 -20.44
CA SER A 39 11.46 3.25 -20.16
C SER A 39 11.34 2.25 -19.01
N ALA A 40 10.66 2.64 -17.91
CA ALA A 40 10.40 1.78 -16.78
C ALA A 40 9.58 0.54 -17.18
N GLN A 41 8.50 0.70 -17.96
CA GLN A 41 7.68 -0.40 -18.46
C GLN A 41 8.47 -1.35 -19.36
N LYS A 42 9.43 -0.86 -20.14
CA LYS A 42 10.36 -1.70 -20.89
C LYS A 42 11.23 -2.55 -19.97
N PHE A 43 11.75 -1.99 -18.88
CA PHE A 43 12.50 -2.74 -17.88
C PHE A 43 11.61 -3.74 -17.12
N GLU A 44 10.36 -3.39 -16.79
CA GLU A 44 9.38 -4.34 -16.22
C GLU A 44 9.17 -5.54 -17.14
N SER A 45 9.00 -5.33 -18.46
CA SER A 45 8.82 -6.43 -19.42
C SER A 45 10.04 -7.35 -19.53
N GLN A 46 11.23 -6.83 -19.21
CA GLN A 46 12.49 -7.56 -19.13
C GLN A 46 12.74 -8.17 -17.73
N ARG A 47 11.80 -8.03 -16.79
CA ARG A 47 11.93 -8.42 -15.37
C ARG A 47 13.12 -7.74 -14.65
N ASN A 48 13.61 -6.63 -15.18
CA ASN A 48 14.62 -5.81 -14.52
C ASN A 48 13.95 -4.80 -13.59
N TRP A 49 13.48 -5.33 -12.44
CA TRP A 49 12.66 -4.58 -11.49
C TRP A 49 13.42 -3.42 -10.82
N ALA A 50 14.73 -3.56 -10.63
CA ALA A 50 15.56 -2.53 -10.02
C ALA A 50 15.65 -1.28 -10.92
N GLU A 51 15.92 -1.45 -12.21
CA GLU A 51 15.93 -0.35 -13.16
C GLU A 51 14.53 0.23 -13.38
N ALA A 52 13.50 -0.62 -13.42
CA ALA A 52 12.11 -0.16 -13.50
C ALA A 52 11.78 0.75 -12.29
N GLU A 53 12.09 0.32 -11.06
CA GLU A 53 11.90 1.14 -9.85
C GLU A 53 12.65 2.47 -9.93
N SER A 54 13.88 2.46 -10.38
CA SER A 54 14.70 3.67 -10.54
C SER A 54 14.03 4.67 -11.49
N ARG A 55 13.55 4.21 -12.66
CA ARG A 55 12.88 5.07 -13.64
C ARG A 55 11.52 5.57 -13.15
N PHE A 56 10.73 4.73 -12.49
CA PHE A 56 9.47 5.18 -11.88
C PHE A 56 9.70 6.22 -10.79
N ARG A 57 10.75 6.06 -9.97
CA ARG A 57 11.11 7.05 -8.94
C ARG A 57 11.53 8.38 -9.56
N GLU A 58 12.32 8.34 -10.63
CA GLU A 58 12.71 9.54 -11.37
C GLU A 58 11.48 10.24 -11.98
N ALA A 59 10.55 9.48 -12.56
CA ALA A 59 9.29 10.02 -13.09
C ALA A 59 8.44 10.67 -11.98
N ALA A 60 8.33 10.03 -10.81
CA ALA A 60 7.59 10.55 -9.67
C ALA A 60 8.17 11.87 -9.16
N ASN A 61 9.51 11.99 -9.14
CA ASN A 61 10.18 13.23 -8.76
C ASN A 61 9.94 14.37 -9.77
N LYS A 62 9.81 14.06 -11.07
CA LYS A 62 9.49 15.07 -12.10
C LYS A 62 8.06 15.60 -11.98
N ILE A 63 7.11 14.73 -11.70
CA ILE A 63 5.69 15.09 -11.55
C ILE A 63 5.42 15.84 -10.23
N GLY A 64 6.11 15.49 -9.14
CA GLY A 64 5.89 16.09 -7.85
C GLY A 64 4.41 15.95 -7.40
N THR A 65 3.76 17.09 -7.14
CA THR A 65 2.35 17.17 -6.72
C THR A 65 1.40 17.67 -7.82
N THR A 66 1.90 17.95 -9.01
CA THR A 66 1.16 18.62 -10.10
C THR A 66 0.03 17.75 -10.66
N ASP A 67 0.23 16.43 -10.70
CA ASP A 67 -0.77 15.48 -11.17
C ASP A 67 -0.99 14.37 -10.13
N PRO A 68 -2.00 14.53 -9.23
CA PRO A 68 -2.25 13.56 -8.16
C PRO A 68 -2.62 12.16 -8.67
N LYS A 69 -3.28 12.06 -9.84
CA LYS A 69 -3.65 10.78 -10.44
C LYS A 69 -2.40 10.04 -10.91
N LEU A 70 -1.56 10.72 -11.71
CA LEU A 70 -0.32 10.14 -12.22
C LEU A 70 0.65 9.80 -11.08
N LYS A 71 0.70 10.65 -10.04
CA LYS A 71 1.47 10.35 -8.83
C LYS A 71 1.04 9.04 -8.19
N THR A 72 -0.26 8.83 -7.99
CA THR A 72 -0.78 7.57 -7.42
C THR A 72 -0.45 6.37 -8.30
N GLN A 73 -0.55 6.51 -9.63
CA GLN A 73 -0.13 5.45 -10.56
C GLN A 73 1.35 5.10 -10.42
N LEU A 74 2.20 6.11 -10.29
CA LEU A 74 3.65 5.92 -10.07
C LEU A 74 3.95 5.30 -8.71
N ASP A 75 3.24 5.71 -7.65
CA ASP A 75 3.38 5.13 -6.31
C ASP A 75 3.01 3.63 -6.35
N LEU A 76 1.94 3.23 -7.06
CA LEU A 76 1.59 1.82 -7.26
C LEU A 76 2.63 1.06 -8.09
N ALA A 77 3.18 1.67 -9.13
CA ALA A 77 4.25 1.06 -9.93
C ALA A 77 5.52 0.83 -9.09
N LEU A 78 5.87 1.79 -8.23
CA LEU A 78 7.00 1.68 -7.29
C LEU A 78 6.78 0.56 -6.26
N VAL A 79 5.56 0.44 -5.70
CA VAL A 79 5.21 -0.66 -4.81
C VAL A 79 5.37 -2.00 -5.52
N ARG A 80 4.84 -2.12 -6.73
CA ARG A 80 4.92 -3.34 -7.55
C ARG A 80 6.38 -3.72 -7.85
N ALA A 81 7.17 -2.76 -8.32
CA ALA A 81 8.58 -3.01 -8.62
C ALA A 81 9.36 -3.44 -7.37
N ARG A 82 9.13 -2.79 -6.23
CA ARG A 82 9.78 -3.16 -4.95
C ARG A 82 9.37 -4.54 -4.46
N TYR A 83 8.07 -4.86 -4.54
CA TYR A 83 7.54 -6.17 -4.23
C TYR A 83 8.18 -7.28 -5.07
N ARG A 84 8.31 -7.06 -6.38
CA ARG A 84 8.95 -8.01 -7.31
C ARG A 84 10.44 -8.20 -7.09
N GLN A 85 11.11 -7.27 -6.42
CA GLN A 85 12.50 -7.40 -5.98
C GLN A 85 12.65 -8.14 -4.65
N GLY A 86 11.54 -8.52 -4.01
CA GLY A 86 11.54 -9.17 -2.70
C GLY A 86 11.49 -8.20 -1.51
N GLY A 87 11.46 -6.89 -1.73
CA GLY A 87 11.32 -5.90 -0.67
C GLY A 87 9.89 -5.85 -0.10
N ALA A 88 9.47 -6.96 0.52
CA ALA A 88 8.08 -7.14 0.98
C ALA A 88 7.69 -6.13 2.05
N VAL A 89 8.54 -5.89 3.05
CA VAL A 89 8.25 -4.99 4.17
C VAL A 89 8.02 -3.57 3.68
N GLU A 90 8.92 -3.07 2.81
CA GLU A 90 8.80 -1.73 2.24
C GLU A 90 7.59 -1.62 1.30
N ALA A 91 7.28 -2.68 0.55
CA ALA A 91 6.10 -2.70 -0.30
C ALA A 91 4.81 -2.67 0.52
N ILE A 92 4.73 -3.41 1.64
CA ILE A 92 3.63 -3.39 2.59
C ILE A 92 3.49 -1.99 3.22
N ASP A 93 4.57 -1.40 3.73
CA ASP A 93 4.51 -0.08 4.35
C ASP A 93 4.01 0.99 3.37
N ARG A 94 4.46 0.95 2.12
CA ARG A 94 4.04 1.90 1.10
C ARG A 94 2.59 1.71 0.67
N ILE A 95 2.14 0.48 0.44
CA ILE A 95 0.78 0.22 -0.01
C ILE A 95 -0.24 0.51 1.09
N ASP A 96 0.06 0.14 2.34
CA ASP A 96 -0.75 0.47 3.50
C ASP A 96 -0.83 1.99 3.71
N GLY A 97 0.31 2.68 3.61
CA GLY A 97 0.36 4.14 3.67
C GLY A 97 -0.53 4.77 2.62
N LEU A 98 -0.41 4.35 1.36
CA LEU A 98 -1.19 4.88 0.25
C LEU A 98 -2.70 4.68 0.43
N ILE A 99 -3.14 3.48 0.80
CA ILE A 99 -4.57 3.15 0.97
C ILE A 99 -5.18 3.90 2.16
N ASN A 100 -4.41 4.14 3.21
CA ASN A 100 -4.86 4.81 4.41
C ASN A 100 -4.81 6.34 4.32
N GLU A 101 -4.21 6.92 3.29
CA GLU A 101 -4.24 8.36 3.07
C GLU A 101 -5.68 8.85 2.83
N HIS A 102 -6.06 9.95 3.46
CA HIS A 102 -7.38 10.56 3.27
C HIS A 102 -7.67 10.88 1.79
N LYS A 103 -6.65 11.32 1.05
CA LYS A 103 -6.74 11.65 -0.37
C LYS A 103 -6.97 10.45 -1.27
N PHE A 104 -6.65 9.23 -0.81
CA PHE A 104 -6.86 8.00 -1.58
C PHE A 104 -8.32 7.75 -1.90
N ARG A 105 -9.24 8.13 -1.02
CA ARG A 105 -10.70 7.97 -1.25
C ARG A 105 -11.21 8.80 -2.42
N ALA A 106 -10.54 9.90 -2.74
CA ALA A 106 -10.87 10.78 -3.87
C ALA A 106 -10.26 10.31 -5.21
N GLN A 107 -9.42 9.27 -5.20
CA GLN A 107 -8.84 8.72 -6.42
C GLN A 107 -9.90 7.99 -7.27
N PRO A 108 -9.70 7.90 -8.61
CA PRO A 108 -10.55 7.11 -9.49
C PRO A 108 -10.73 5.68 -8.97
N ILE A 109 -11.91 5.12 -9.19
CA ILE A 109 -12.28 3.79 -8.69
C ILE A 109 -11.32 2.69 -9.18
N GLU A 110 -10.84 2.81 -10.41
CA GLU A 110 -9.89 1.89 -11.04
C GLU A 110 -8.57 1.85 -10.27
N LEU A 111 -8.03 3.02 -9.90
CA LEU A 111 -6.79 3.10 -9.11
C LEU A 111 -6.98 2.56 -7.70
N ARG A 112 -8.15 2.80 -7.10
CA ARG A 112 -8.47 2.26 -5.78
C ARG A 112 -8.57 0.74 -5.81
N ARG A 113 -9.14 0.16 -6.87
CA ARG A 113 -9.20 -1.29 -7.08
C ARG A 113 -7.82 -1.87 -7.30
N GLU A 114 -7.02 -1.27 -8.18
CA GLU A 114 -5.64 -1.69 -8.44
C GLU A 114 -4.80 -1.71 -7.15
N ALA A 115 -4.89 -0.65 -6.34
CA ALA A 115 -4.18 -0.58 -5.08
C ALA A 115 -4.61 -1.68 -4.10
N ARG A 116 -5.93 -1.92 -3.94
CA ARG A 116 -6.44 -2.97 -3.08
C ARG A 116 -6.09 -4.36 -3.56
N GLU A 117 -6.12 -4.59 -4.87
CA GLU A 117 -5.69 -5.87 -5.46
C GLU A 117 -4.21 -6.13 -5.20
N LEU A 118 -3.37 -5.11 -5.41
CA LEU A 118 -1.95 -5.19 -5.13
C LEU A 118 -1.68 -5.44 -3.63
N ALA A 119 -2.36 -4.73 -2.74
CA ALA A 119 -2.29 -4.94 -1.30
C ALA A 119 -2.71 -6.37 -0.92
N GLY A 120 -3.86 -6.83 -1.42
CA GLY A 120 -4.34 -8.18 -1.19
C GLY A 120 -3.32 -9.25 -1.56
N ARG A 121 -2.68 -9.11 -2.73
CA ARG A 121 -1.64 -10.04 -3.20
C ARG A 121 -0.37 -9.98 -2.35
N ILE A 122 0.11 -8.79 -2.02
CA ILE A 122 1.33 -8.63 -1.21
C ILE A 122 1.14 -9.26 0.17
N HIS A 123 0.05 -8.93 0.87
CA HIS A 123 -0.26 -9.47 2.19
C HIS A 123 -0.47 -11.00 2.15
N TYR A 124 -1.17 -11.51 1.14
CA TYR A 124 -1.38 -12.95 0.95
C TYR A 124 -0.06 -13.70 0.78
N HIS A 125 0.83 -13.21 -0.08
CA HIS A 125 2.13 -13.84 -0.30
C HIS A 125 3.06 -13.68 0.90
N ALA A 126 3.02 -12.54 1.59
CA ALA A 126 3.77 -12.34 2.83
C ALA A 126 3.35 -13.36 3.90
N ALA A 127 2.04 -13.55 4.12
CA ALA A 127 1.53 -14.55 5.03
C ALA A 127 1.98 -15.97 4.66
N TRP A 128 1.97 -16.29 3.37
CA TRP A 128 2.42 -17.60 2.89
C TRP A 128 3.89 -17.84 3.20
N VAL A 129 4.75 -16.89 2.79
CA VAL A 129 6.21 -16.99 3.02
C VAL A 129 6.51 -17.09 4.52
N MET A 130 5.90 -16.22 5.34
CA MET A 130 6.09 -16.24 6.79
C MET A 130 5.69 -17.58 7.42
N ARG A 131 4.63 -18.22 6.94
CA ARG A 131 4.26 -19.57 7.39
C ARG A 131 5.30 -20.62 7.02
N LEU A 132 5.86 -20.55 5.81
CA LEU A 132 6.94 -21.46 5.37
C LEU A 132 8.22 -21.23 6.18
N GLU A 133 8.50 -20.01 6.61
CA GLU A 133 9.62 -19.65 7.49
C GLU A 133 9.38 -20.00 8.96
N GLY A 134 8.20 -20.53 9.33
CA GLY A 134 7.87 -20.91 10.69
C GLY A 134 7.55 -19.74 11.61
N ALA A 135 7.07 -18.62 11.07
CA ALA A 135 6.65 -17.46 11.87
C ALA A 135 5.59 -17.81 12.91
N GLN A 136 5.56 -17.04 14.00
CA GLN A 136 4.49 -17.13 15.00
C GLN A 136 3.13 -16.92 14.35
N LYS A 137 2.12 -17.65 14.83
CA LYS A 137 0.79 -17.68 14.22
C LYS A 137 0.13 -16.30 14.13
N ASP A 138 0.24 -15.51 15.16
CA ASP A 138 -0.35 -14.17 15.22
C ASP A 138 0.27 -13.21 14.18
N LEU A 139 1.55 -13.39 13.85
CA LEU A 139 2.26 -12.55 12.90
C LEU A 139 1.79 -12.81 11.44
N TRP A 140 1.82 -14.07 10.99
CA TRP A 140 1.39 -14.38 9.63
C TRP A 140 -0.14 -14.31 9.46
N MET A 141 -0.91 -14.54 10.54
CA MET A 141 -2.37 -14.46 10.50
C MET A 141 -2.84 -13.01 10.30
N GLU A 142 -2.14 -12.03 10.87
CA GLU A 142 -2.41 -10.60 10.65
C GLU A 142 -2.31 -10.27 9.15
N GLU A 143 -1.23 -10.70 8.49
CA GLU A 143 -1.03 -10.48 7.06
C GLU A 143 -2.07 -11.24 6.21
N ALA A 144 -2.38 -12.49 6.56
CA ALA A 144 -3.40 -13.28 5.87
C ALA A 144 -4.79 -12.61 5.97
N GLU A 145 -5.12 -12.02 7.12
CA GLU A 145 -6.37 -11.32 7.33
C GLU A 145 -6.44 -10.02 6.53
N LEU A 146 -5.35 -9.23 6.47
CA LEU A 146 -5.27 -8.04 5.63
C LEU A 146 -5.44 -8.39 4.13
N GLY A 147 -4.82 -9.46 3.67
CA GLY A 147 -5.01 -9.97 2.32
C GLY A 147 -6.48 -10.34 2.05
N ARG A 148 -7.08 -11.11 2.96
CA ARG A 148 -8.48 -11.51 2.89
C ARG A 148 -9.44 -10.31 2.85
N GLN A 149 -9.22 -9.30 3.70
CA GLN A 149 -10.05 -8.10 3.75
C GLN A 149 -10.00 -7.30 2.44
N ASN A 150 -8.82 -7.13 1.86
CA ASN A 150 -8.68 -6.43 0.58
C ASN A 150 -9.42 -7.16 -0.55
N PHE A 151 -9.28 -8.49 -0.66
CA PHE A 151 -10.00 -9.26 -1.67
C PHE A 151 -11.51 -9.28 -1.45
N ARG A 152 -11.96 -9.34 -0.19
CA ARG A 152 -13.38 -9.25 0.15
C ARG A 152 -13.98 -7.92 -0.31
N MET A 153 -13.34 -6.79 0.04
CA MET A 153 -13.81 -5.45 -0.37
C MET A 153 -13.88 -5.32 -1.90
N LEU A 154 -12.91 -5.88 -2.62
CA LEU A 154 -12.92 -5.91 -4.09
C LEU A 154 -14.05 -6.77 -4.63
N SER A 155 -14.27 -7.96 -4.09
CA SER A 155 -15.35 -8.85 -4.51
C SER A 155 -16.71 -8.18 -4.32
N GLU A 156 -16.97 -7.59 -3.15
CA GLU A 156 -18.22 -6.88 -2.84
C GLU A 156 -18.43 -5.67 -3.77
N GLU A 157 -17.39 -4.85 -4.00
CA GLU A 157 -17.47 -3.67 -4.87
C GLU A 157 -17.69 -4.04 -6.33
N THR A 158 -17.05 -5.10 -6.82
CA THR A 158 -17.16 -5.52 -8.23
C THR A 158 -18.48 -6.20 -8.53
N LEU A 159 -19.04 -6.94 -7.57
CA LEU A 159 -20.40 -7.47 -7.67
C LEU A 159 -21.43 -6.33 -7.79
N ALA A 160 -21.32 -5.31 -6.95
CA ALA A 160 -22.21 -4.15 -6.98
C ALA A 160 -22.14 -3.36 -8.30
N THR A 161 -21.01 -3.42 -9.01
CA THR A 161 -20.81 -2.70 -10.30
C THR A 161 -21.02 -3.57 -11.55
N GLY A 162 -21.43 -4.84 -11.40
CA GLY A 162 -21.73 -5.73 -12.52
C GLY A 162 -20.51 -6.22 -13.31
N LEU A 163 -19.30 -6.09 -12.77
CA LEU A 163 -18.06 -6.56 -13.37
C LEU A 163 -17.83 -8.08 -13.12
N THR A 164 -18.66 -8.92 -13.72
CA THR A 164 -18.77 -10.36 -13.39
C THR A 164 -17.43 -11.10 -13.47
N ASN A 165 -16.68 -10.97 -14.56
CA ASN A 165 -15.40 -11.70 -14.72
C ASN A 165 -14.36 -11.27 -13.68
N TYR A 166 -14.29 -9.96 -13.38
CA TYR A 166 -13.37 -9.44 -12.39
C TYR A 166 -13.79 -9.84 -10.97
N SER A 167 -15.10 -9.87 -10.69
CA SER A 167 -15.61 -10.31 -9.40
C SER A 167 -15.32 -11.79 -9.14
N GLN A 168 -15.42 -12.67 -10.16
CA GLN A 168 -15.05 -14.08 -10.04
C GLN A 168 -13.58 -14.26 -9.70
N LEU A 169 -12.68 -13.48 -10.33
CA LEU A 169 -11.26 -13.48 -10.00
C LEU A 169 -11.02 -13.08 -8.54
N GLN A 170 -11.67 -12.01 -8.07
CA GLN A 170 -11.51 -11.54 -6.70
C GLN A 170 -12.13 -12.51 -5.69
N GLN A 171 -13.22 -13.19 -6.04
CA GLN A 171 -13.78 -14.24 -5.22
C GLN A 171 -12.82 -15.44 -5.10
N THR A 172 -12.18 -15.86 -6.20
CA THR A 172 -11.14 -16.90 -6.15
C THR A 172 -9.96 -16.50 -5.28
N ASN A 173 -9.51 -15.24 -5.36
CA ASN A 173 -8.44 -14.70 -4.51
C ASN A 173 -8.86 -14.72 -3.02
N LEU A 174 -10.11 -14.35 -2.74
CA LEU A 174 -10.68 -14.39 -1.39
C LEU A 174 -10.71 -15.83 -0.84
N GLU A 175 -11.17 -16.79 -1.65
CA GLU A 175 -11.19 -18.20 -1.26
C GLU A 175 -9.78 -18.74 -0.98
N ASN A 176 -8.80 -18.37 -1.80
CA ASN A 176 -7.41 -18.74 -1.58
C ASN A 176 -6.85 -18.14 -0.29
N ALA A 177 -7.19 -16.91 0.04
CA ALA A 177 -6.80 -16.28 1.30
C ALA A 177 -7.44 -16.99 2.52
N VAL A 178 -8.70 -17.39 2.43
CA VAL A 178 -9.38 -18.19 3.47
C VAL A 178 -8.74 -19.58 3.59
N LYS A 179 -8.45 -20.24 2.46
CA LYS A 179 -7.75 -21.54 2.45
C LYS A 179 -6.37 -21.42 3.10
N LEU A 180 -5.62 -20.37 2.81
CA LEU A 180 -4.32 -20.14 3.45
C LEU A 180 -4.42 -20.11 4.98
N GLN A 181 -5.44 -19.46 5.54
CA GLN A 181 -5.62 -19.38 7.00
C GLN A 181 -5.92 -20.73 7.65
N ARG A 182 -6.61 -21.64 6.93
CA ARG A 182 -7.10 -22.93 7.45
C ARG A 182 -6.21 -24.11 7.14
N MET A 183 -5.43 -24.02 6.07
CA MET A 183 -4.58 -25.08 5.54
C MET A 183 -3.52 -25.50 6.57
N GLY A 184 -3.20 -26.79 6.65
CA GLY A 184 -2.06 -27.29 7.45
C GLY A 184 -0.71 -26.90 6.83
N LEU A 185 0.36 -26.87 7.65
CA LEU A 185 1.70 -26.52 7.14
C LEU A 185 2.20 -27.54 6.10
N VAL A 186 1.94 -28.83 6.31
CA VAL A 186 2.34 -29.89 5.37
C VAL A 186 1.65 -29.71 4.02
N GLU A 187 0.35 -29.39 4.04
CA GLU A 187 -0.40 -29.11 2.81
C GLU A 187 0.12 -27.86 2.10
N LEU A 188 0.49 -26.83 2.87
CA LEU A 188 1.06 -25.60 2.33
C LEU A 188 2.42 -25.84 1.66
N MET A 189 3.29 -26.63 2.29
CA MET A 189 4.60 -27.00 1.75
C MET A 189 4.52 -27.85 0.47
N ALA A 190 3.41 -28.59 0.28
CA ALA A 190 3.18 -29.36 -0.94
C ALA A 190 2.74 -28.49 -2.13
N LYS A 191 2.40 -27.23 -1.91
CA LYS A 191 1.97 -26.29 -2.96
C LYS A 191 3.12 -25.40 -3.42
N PRO A 192 3.28 -25.19 -4.74
CA PRO A 192 4.28 -24.27 -5.24
C PRO A 192 3.96 -22.85 -4.78
N LEU A 193 4.95 -22.14 -4.28
CA LEU A 193 4.82 -20.72 -3.99
C LEU A 193 4.55 -19.96 -5.31
N PRO A 194 3.52 -19.10 -5.37
CA PRO A 194 3.28 -18.27 -6.55
C PRO A 194 4.51 -17.48 -6.97
N GLU A 195 4.76 -17.38 -8.28
CA GLU A 195 5.95 -16.71 -8.82
C GLU A 195 6.20 -15.33 -8.22
N GLU A 196 5.13 -14.58 -8.00
CA GLU A 196 5.20 -13.25 -7.38
C GLU A 196 5.70 -13.28 -5.93
N GLY A 197 5.42 -14.34 -5.19
CA GLY A 197 5.88 -14.53 -3.81
C GLY A 197 7.30 -15.09 -3.71
N GLN A 198 7.83 -15.70 -4.78
CA GLN A 198 9.14 -16.34 -4.75
C GLN A 198 10.27 -15.36 -4.44
N ALA A 199 10.18 -14.12 -4.92
CA ALA A 199 11.17 -13.08 -4.66
C ALA A 199 11.30 -12.73 -3.16
N MET A 200 10.27 -12.98 -2.37
CA MET A 200 10.27 -12.75 -0.91
C MET A 200 10.82 -13.94 -0.12
N SER A 201 10.86 -15.12 -0.74
CA SER A 201 11.31 -16.34 -0.08
C SER A 201 12.80 -16.29 0.22
N GLY A 202 13.20 -16.80 1.40
CA GLY A 202 14.61 -16.87 1.80
C GLY A 202 15.22 -15.54 2.25
N GLN A 203 14.41 -14.48 2.37
CA GLN A 203 14.89 -13.17 2.85
C GLN A 203 14.69 -12.94 4.36
N GLY A 204 14.20 -13.94 5.09
CA GLY A 204 13.89 -13.81 6.52
C GLY A 204 12.75 -12.82 6.77
N LEU A 205 11.71 -12.88 5.96
CA LEU A 205 10.56 -11.99 6.04
C LEU A 205 9.92 -12.02 7.42
N SER A 206 9.82 -13.20 8.04
CA SER A 206 9.29 -13.37 9.40
C SER A 206 10.01 -12.52 10.44
N GLU A 207 11.34 -12.50 10.39
CA GLU A 207 12.14 -11.70 11.32
C GLU A 207 12.00 -10.20 11.04
N GLN A 208 11.99 -9.80 9.77
CA GLN A 208 11.80 -8.41 9.37
C GLN A 208 10.43 -7.89 9.84
N MET A 209 9.36 -8.67 9.67
CA MET A 209 8.01 -8.31 10.10
C MET A 209 7.88 -8.29 11.62
N ALA A 210 8.51 -9.20 12.34
CA ALA A 210 8.56 -9.19 13.81
C ALA A 210 9.25 -7.92 14.34
N ARG A 211 10.38 -7.52 13.75
CA ARG A 211 11.08 -6.27 14.08
C ARG A 211 10.20 -5.04 13.81
N ARG A 212 9.52 -4.99 12.65
CA ARG A 212 8.57 -3.92 12.29
C ARG A 212 7.46 -3.79 13.33
N ARG A 213 6.86 -4.90 13.75
CA ARG A 213 5.82 -4.93 14.79
C ARG A 213 6.34 -4.41 16.13
N GLY A 214 7.53 -4.84 16.53
CA GLY A 214 8.18 -4.36 17.76
C GLY A 214 8.46 -2.86 17.76
N GLN A 215 8.80 -2.28 16.62
CA GLN A 215 9.01 -0.83 16.47
C GLN A 215 7.68 -0.05 16.54
N ARG A 216 6.61 -0.55 15.91
CA ARG A 216 5.27 0.06 16.01
C ARG A 216 4.73 0.05 17.43
N GLY A 217 5.01 -1.02 18.21
CA GLY A 217 4.62 -1.11 19.61
C GLY A 217 5.34 -0.11 20.52
N LYS A 218 6.61 0.19 20.23
CA LYS A 218 7.40 1.17 21.01
C LYS A 218 7.01 2.63 20.77
N GLY A 219 6.45 2.94 19.60
CA GLY A 219 5.97 4.30 19.25
C GLY A 219 4.61 4.65 19.87
N ARG A 220 3.90 3.68 20.40
CA ARG A 220 2.67 3.87 21.15
C ARG A 220 3.03 3.95 22.65
N GLN A 221 3.60 5.09 23.08
CA GLN A 221 3.54 5.42 24.49
C GLN A 221 2.06 5.44 24.89
N PRO A 222 1.66 4.74 25.95
CA PRO A 222 0.30 4.87 26.44
C PRO A 222 0.10 6.35 26.76
N GLY A 223 -0.82 6.99 26.01
CA GLY A 223 -1.22 8.35 26.30
C GLY A 223 -1.67 8.38 27.76
N ILE A 224 -1.26 9.41 28.51
CA ILE A 224 -1.78 9.73 29.81
C ILE A 224 -3.30 9.90 29.63
N GLY A 225 -4.04 8.83 29.86
CA GLY A 225 -5.47 8.76 29.58
C GLY A 225 -5.95 7.34 29.31
N GLU A 226 -5.35 6.31 29.94
CA GLU A 226 -6.03 5.05 30.11
C GLU A 226 -7.30 5.32 30.93
N THR A 227 -8.42 5.42 30.24
CA THR A 227 -9.72 5.16 30.87
C THR A 227 -9.61 3.75 31.39
N GLN A 228 -9.52 3.59 32.71
CA GLN A 228 -9.54 2.31 33.38
C GLN A 228 -10.74 1.52 32.83
N ASP A 229 -10.48 0.39 32.20
CA ASP A 229 -11.52 -0.50 31.70
C ASP A 229 -12.37 -0.92 32.89
N ALA A 230 -13.68 -0.82 32.80
CA ALA A 230 -14.64 -1.25 33.84
C ALA A 230 -14.51 -2.76 34.19
N ARG A 231 -13.60 -3.47 33.55
CA ARG A 231 -13.23 -4.87 33.82
C ARG A 231 -11.99 -5.04 34.69
N ASP A 232 -11.35 -3.93 35.08
CA ASP A 232 -10.22 -4.01 36.00
C ASP A 232 -10.76 -4.44 37.39
N PRO A 233 -10.34 -5.60 37.94
CA PRO A 233 -10.82 -6.10 39.22
C PRO A 233 -10.56 -5.16 40.40
N ALA A 234 -9.69 -4.15 40.22
CA ALA A 234 -9.42 -3.12 41.25
C ALA A 234 -10.49 -2.02 41.28
N THR A 235 -11.34 -1.88 40.25
CA THR A 235 -12.34 -0.80 40.14
C THR A 235 -13.78 -1.31 40.04
N GLY A 236 -14.00 -2.62 40.10
CA GLY A 236 -15.35 -3.21 40.10
C GLY A 236 -16.13 -2.83 41.36
N ALA A 237 -17.32 -2.22 41.17
CA ALA A 237 -18.30 -1.95 42.23
C ALA A 237 -18.72 -3.28 42.91
N GLY A 238 -18.01 -3.68 43.97
CA GLY A 238 -18.30 -4.96 44.65
C GLY A 238 -17.57 -5.22 45.96
N ASN A 239 -16.64 -4.36 46.34
CA ASN A 239 -15.88 -4.60 47.56
C ASN A 239 -16.31 -3.66 48.71
N THR A 240 -17.61 -3.67 49.05
CA THR A 240 -18.06 -3.23 50.37
C THR A 240 -17.79 -4.37 51.37
N ARG A 241 -16.65 -4.30 52.05
CA ARG A 241 -16.44 -5.06 53.28
C ARG A 241 -17.54 -4.69 54.27
N PHE A 242 -18.45 -5.61 54.51
CA PHE A 242 -19.32 -5.56 55.67
C PHE A 242 -18.40 -5.62 56.93
N GLN A 243 -18.15 -4.48 57.55
CA GLN A 243 -17.68 -4.49 58.92
C GLN A 243 -18.86 -4.85 59.80
N GLY A 244 -18.87 -6.12 60.27
CA GLY A 244 -19.74 -6.54 61.30
C GLY A 244 -19.36 -5.81 62.58
N GLY A 245 -20.29 -4.97 63.08
CA GLY A 245 -20.18 -4.35 64.40
C GLY A 245 -20.30 -5.41 65.52
N PRO A 246 -19.69 -5.19 66.72
CA PRO A 246 -19.81 -6.09 67.84
C PRO A 246 -21.23 -6.02 68.40
N GLY A 247 -21.94 -7.15 68.37
CA GLY A 247 -23.18 -7.31 69.15
C GLY A 247 -22.87 -7.51 70.61
N SER A 248 -23.40 -6.69 71.45
CA SER A 248 -23.58 -6.87 72.88
C SER A 248 -24.75 -7.79 73.17
#